data_0efbcab03ad713992d985092a00c0b3d
#
_entry.id   0efbcab03ad713992d985092a00c0b3d
#
_cell.length_a   1.000
_cell.length_b   1.000
_cell.length_c   1.000
_cell.angle_alpha   90.00
_cell.angle_beta   90.00
_cell.angle_gamma   90.00
#
_symmetry.space_group_name_H-M   'P 1'
#
loop_
_entity.id
_entity.type
_entity.pdbx_description
1 polymer ?
#
loop_
_entity_poly.entity_id
_entity_poly.type
_entity_poly.pdbx_seq_one_letter_code
_entity_poly.pdbx_strand_id
1 'polypeptide(L)'
;MLEDSTPKISIFVIHNNEKRVDKLILQLKKLNFGEIQESSRNHNIKAGRSLLLYRMAIKIKVELRFANYLNLTSRPFKVIYLTFLNDFLHIIFVKNFLAYRTRTLIEHQISCKHISSLRNFLQHKNDFLLVIESDSVLINPSSFRKDLINATQLMKNSTPALTLLSEGFPHDKIGIDGVDLKKVNFVQHKIASTNMLSAYLLNKAAVLQILNTTKSYGKRIPYLPIDWHVNRVLCDLAKDGISFHGFSLQSGDMIHGSFKGHYKSWR
;
A
#
# COMPACT_ATOMS: atom_id res chain seq x y z
N MET A 1 -3.35 -21.34 31.54
CA MET A 1 -4.21 -20.29 30.95
C MET A 1 -3.34 -19.52 30.00
N LEU A 2 -3.51 -19.70 28.67
CA LEU A 2 -2.91 -18.82 27.68
C LEU A 2 -3.70 -17.50 27.80
N GLU A 3 -3.06 -16.45 28.29
CA GLU A 3 -3.61 -15.11 28.21
C GLU A 3 -4.01 -14.87 26.75
N ASP A 4 -5.26 -14.58 26.54
CA ASP A 4 -5.88 -14.25 25.26
C ASP A 4 -5.37 -12.86 24.84
N SER A 5 -4.08 -12.78 24.54
CA SER A 5 -3.43 -11.53 24.15
C SER A 5 -3.84 -11.19 22.72
N THR A 6 -5.05 -10.66 22.59
CA THR A 6 -5.49 -10.02 21.35
C THR A 6 -4.38 -9.07 20.88
N PRO A 7 -3.88 -9.20 19.66
CA PRO A 7 -2.78 -8.37 19.18
C PRO A 7 -3.16 -6.89 19.22
N LYS A 8 -2.23 -6.04 19.66
CA LYS A 8 -2.43 -4.59 19.72
C LYS A 8 -2.20 -4.00 18.34
N ILE A 9 -3.29 -3.64 17.66
CA ILE A 9 -3.29 -3.10 16.29
C ILE A 9 -3.78 -1.65 16.32
N SER A 10 -3.02 -0.73 15.75
CA SER A 10 -3.53 0.62 15.40
C SER A 10 -4.19 0.56 14.04
N ILE A 11 -5.39 1.08 13.92
CA ILE A 11 -6.15 1.10 12.65
C ILE A 11 -6.22 2.53 12.15
N PHE A 12 -5.76 2.76 10.91
CA PHE A 12 -5.86 4.04 10.22
C PHE A 12 -6.70 3.90 8.96
N VAL A 13 -7.74 4.71 8.86
CA VAL A 13 -8.60 4.78 7.66
C VAL A 13 -8.22 6.02 6.86
N ILE A 14 -7.82 5.81 5.61
CA ILE A 14 -7.45 6.87 4.67
C ILE A 14 -8.61 7.14 3.74
N HIS A 15 -9.05 8.41 3.68
CA HIS A 15 -10.22 8.75 2.88
C HIS A 15 -10.15 10.16 2.27
N ASN A 16 -10.94 10.33 1.20
CA ASN A 16 -11.27 11.63 0.60
C ASN A 16 -12.79 11.82 0.50
N ASN A 17 -13.59 10.88 1.03
CA ASN A 17 -15.04 10.88 0.95
C ASN A 17 -15.66 10.36 2.26
N GLU A 18 -16.20 11.23 3.04
CA GLU A 18 -16.73 10.97 4.39
C GLU A 18 -17.87 9.94 4.40
N LYS A 19 -18.81 9.99 3.42
CA LYS A 19 -19.97 9.07 3.39
C LYS A 19 -19.59 7.58 3.28
N ARG A 20 -18.45 7.25 2.64
CA ARG A 20 -17.97 5.86 2.55
C ARG A 20 -17.30 5.42 3.84
N VAL A 21 -16.65 6.36 4.50
CA VAL A 21 -15.86 6.12 5.71
C VAL A 21 -16.74 5.65 6.84
N ASP A 22 -17.90 6.27 7.08
CA ASP A 22 -18.77 5.93 8.19
C ASP A 22 -19.16 4.44 8.19
N LYS A 23 -19.54 3.92 7.02
CA LYS A 23 -19.90 2.50 6.88
C LYS A 23 -18.70 1.59 7.16
N LEU A 24 -17.53 1.91 6.63
CA LEU A 24 -16.30 1.14 6.85
C LEU A 24 -15.90 1.17 8.33
N ILE A 25 -15.93 2.34 8.97
CA ILE A 25 -15.60 2.50 10.39
C ILE A 25 -16.55 1.68 11.27
N LEU A 26 -17.86 1.69 10.96
CA LEU A 26 -18.84 0.86 11.69
C LEU A 26 -18.52 -0.63 11.60
N GLN A 27 -18.05 -1.10 10.42
CA GLN A 27 -17.63 -2.48 10.25
C GLN A 27 -16.33 -2.79 10.99
N LEU A 28 -15.35 -1.87 10.94
CA LEU A 28 -14.06 -2.03 11.62
C LEU A 28 -14.20 -2.01 13.14
N LYS A 29 -15.13 -1.21 13.70
CA LYS A 29 -15.43 -1.23 15.14
C LYS A 29 -15.84 -2.62 15.65
N LYS A 30 -16.52 -3.43 14.81
CA LYS A 30 -16.88 -4.82 15.13
C LYS A 30 -15.68 -5.74 15.27
N LEU A 31 -14.52 -5.39 14.75
CA LEU A 31 -13.30 -6.18 14.88
C LEU A 31 -12.71 -6.13 16.29
N ASN A 32 -13.00 -5.10 17.07
CA ASN A 32 -12.59 -4.91 18.46
C ASN A 32 -11.08 -5.03 18.71
N PHE A 33 -10.26 -4.36 17.88
CA PHE A 33 -8.79 -4.31 18.02
C PHE A 33 -8.29 -3.03 18.69
N GLY A 34 -9.14 -2.03 18.90
CA GLY A 34 -8.78 -0.76 19.49
C GLY A 34 -9.34 0.46 18.76
N GLU A 35 -8.70 1.59 18.96
CA GLU A 35 -9.13 2.87 18.41
C GLU A 35 -8.86 2.94 16.88
N ILE A 36 -9.83 3.48 16.17
CA ILE A 36 -9.73 3.74 14.72
C ILE A 36 -9.44 5.22 14.55
N GLN A 37 -8.37 5.52 13.83
CA GLN A 37 -7.97 6.88 13.50
C GLN A 37 -8.26 7.17 12.03
N GLU A 38 -8.69 8.40 11.75
CA GLU A 38 -8.98 8.86 10.40
C GLU A 38 -7.91 9.81 9.89
N SER A 39 -7.47 9.61 8.66
CA SER A 39 -6.55 10.49 7.98
C SER A 39 -7.25 11.26 6.86
N SER A 40 -7.86 12.39 7.22
CA SER A 40 -8.63 13.26 6.31
C SER A 40 -7.86 14.49 5.82
N ARG A 41 -6.70 14.79 6.40
CA ARG A 41 -5.98 16.05 6.17
C ARG A 41 -5.53 16.19 4.72
N ASN A 42 -6.08 17.17 4.02
CA ASN A 42 -5.66 17.52 2.67
C ASN A 42 -4.37 18.34 2.68
N HIS A 43 -3.43 17.97 1.82
CA HIS A 43 -2.20 18.72 1.60
C HIS A 43 -2.36 19.63 0.40
N ASN A 44 -2.17 20.93 0.58
CA ASN A 44 -2.19 21.91 -0.53
C ASN A 44 -0.91 21.73 -1.37
N ILE A 45 -1.06 21.13 -2.55
CA ILE A 45 0.05 20.89 -3.46
C ILE A 45 -0.26 21.47 -4.82
N LYS A 46 0.70 22.21 -5.36
CA LYS A 46 0.64 22.75 -6.72
C LYS A 46 1.49 21.87 -7.63
N ALA A 47 0.90 21.26 -8.64
CA ALA A 47 1.63 20.50 -9.66
C ALA A 47 1.71 21.29 -10.97
N GLY A 48 2.92 21.66 -11.36
CA GLY A 48 3.24 22.19 -12.68
C GLY A 48 3.77 21.10 -13.63
N ARG A 49 3.94 21.42 -14.92
CA ARG A 49 4.46 20.46 -15.92
C ARG A 49 5.83 19.89 -15.56
N SER A 50 6.73 20.69 -15.02
CA SER A 50 8.07 20.25 -14.57
C SER A 50 7.98 19.17 -13.49
N LEU A 51 7.04 19.29 -12.56
CA LEU A 51 6.81 18.29 -11.53
C LEU A 51 6.27 16.97 -12.11
N LEU A 52 5.38 17.04 -13.09
CA LEU A 52 4.82 15.88 -13.76
C LEU A 52 5.89 15.12 -14.57
N LEU A 53 6.77 15.84 -15.28
CA LEU A 53 7.91 15.25 -15.98
C LEU A 53 8.90 14.60 -15.02
N TYR A 54 9.21 15.25 -13.92
CA TYR A 54 10.04 14.68 -12.86
C TYR A 54 9.45 13.41 -12.26
N ARG A 55 8.14 13.41 -11.99
CA ARG A 55 7.41 12.22 -11.53
C ARG A 55 7.50 11.08 -12.53
N MET A 56 7.30 11.36 -13.82
CA MET A 56 7.42 10.38 -14.88
C MET A 56 8.82 9.75 -14.90
N ALA A 57 9.88 10.56 -14.81
CA ALA A 57 11.25 10.06 -14.77
C ALA A 57 11.52 9.17 -13.54
N ILE A 58 11.01 9.55 -12.36
CA ILE A 58 11.13 8.73 -11.16
C ILE A 58 10.37 7.41 -11.33
N LYS A 59 9.17 7.46 -11.90
CA LYS A 59 8.33 6.29 -12.14
C LYS A 59 9.05 5.26 -13.02
N ILE A 60 9.63 5.69 -14.11
CA ILE A 60 10.46 4.84 -15.01
C ILE A 60 11.63 4.22 -14.22
N LYS A 61 12.35 5.04 -13.46
CA LYS A 61 13.49 4.56 -12.66
C LYS A 61 13.08 3.51 -11.62
N VAL A 62 11.90 3.67 -11.01
CA VAL A 62 11.37 2.72 -10.03
C VAL A 62 10.98 1.42 -10.73
N GLU A 63 10.31 1.48 -11.89
CA GLU A 63 9.95 0.28 -12.66
C GLU A 63 11.18 -0.54 -13.08
N LEU A 64 12.21 0.13 -13.59
CA LEU A 64 13.47 -0.54 -13.96
C LEU A 64 14.10 -1.25 -12.75
N ARG A 65 14.17 -0.56 -11.60
CA ARG A 65 14.72 -1.14 -10.38
C ARG A 65 13.88 -2.29 -9.85
N PHE A 66 12.55 -2.14 -9.90
CA PHE A 66 11.64 -3.15 -9.43
C PHE A 66 11.67 -4.39 -10.33
N ALA A 67 11.77 -4.23 -11.65
CA ALA A 67 11.95 -5.34 -12.56
C ALA A 67 13.26 -6.12 -12.28
N ASN A 68 14.36 -5.41 -12.03
CA ASN A 68 15.62 -6.04 -11.63
C ASN A 68 15.51 -6.73 -10.27
N TYR A 69 14.82 -6.12 -9.31
CA TYR A 69 14.57 -6.68 -7.98
C TYR A 69 13.79 -7.99 -8.06
N LEU A 70 12.83 -8.09 -9.00
CA LEU A 70 12.03 -9.29 -9.24
C LEU A 70 12.70 -10.29 -10.20
N ASN A 71 13.90 -10.01 -10.71
CA ASN A 71 14.58 -10.81 -11.74
C ASN A 71 13.75 -11.02 -13.02
N LEU A 72 12.93 -10.04 -13.40
CA LEU A 72 12.08 -10.09 -14.57
C LEU A 72 12.86 -9.59 -15.80
N THR A 73 13.30 -10.50 -16.66
CA THR A 73 14.17 -10.16 -17.83
C THR A 73 13.42 -9.61 -19.03
N SER A 74 12.16 -9.99 -19.25
CA SER A 74 11.41 -9.66 -20.49
C SER A 74 10.31 -8.59 -20.36
N ARG A 75 9.88 -8.29 -19.13
CA ARG A 75 8.75 -7.41 -18.85
C ARG A 75 9.07 -5.89 -18.83
N PRO A 76 10.30 -5.45 -18.46
CA PRO A 76 10.57 -4.06 -18.17
C PRO A 76 10.34 -3.13 -19.37
N PHE A 77 10.80 -3.51 -20.55
CA PHE A 77 10.76 -2.60 -21.73
C PHE A 77 9.35 -2.28 -22.19
N LYS A 78 8.46 -3.26 -22.28
CA LYS A 78 7.07 -3.03 -22.74
C LYS A 78 6.29 -2.18 -21.73
N VAL A 79 6.38 -2.49 -20.44
CA VAL A 79 5.68 -1.74 -19.38
C VAL A 79 6.23 -0.33 -19.27
N ILE A 80 7.55 -0.16 -19.32
CA ILE A 80 8.21 1.15 -19.25
C ILE A 80 7.83 2.00 -20.45
N TYR A 81 7.88 1.43 -21.66
CA TYR A 81 7.52 2.13 -22.89
C TYR A 81 6.06 2.59 -22.87
N LEU A 82 5.14 1.71 -22.49
CA LEU A 82 3.71 2.05 -22.41
C LEU A 82 3.43 3.09 -21.32
N THR A 83 4.07 2.97 -20.17
CA THR A 83 3.93 3.95 -19.06
C THR A 83 4.49 5.30 -19.48
N PHE A 84 5.69 5.32 -20.08
CA PHE A 84 6.32 6.54 -20.59
C PHE A 84 5.45 7.21 -21.66
N LEU A 85 5.03 6.48 -22.66
CA LEU A 85 4.23 7.00 -23.78
C LEU A 85 2.91 7.57 -23.27
N ASN A 86 2.21 6.84 -22.41
CA ASN A 86 0.94 7.28 -21.83
C ASN A 86 1.11 8.56 -21.00
N ASP A 87 2.05 8.58 -20.07
CA ASP A 87 2.28 9.74 -19.20
C ASP A 87 2.77 10.95 -20.02
N PHE A 88 3.65 10.74 -21.00
CA PHE A 88 4.16 11.78 -21.90
C PHE A 88 3.06 12.40 -22.76
N LEU A 89 2.21 11.58 -23.37
CA LEU A 89 1.07 12.07 -24.16
C LEU A 89 0.11 12.90 -23.31
N HIS A 90 -0.18 12.46 -22.10
CA HIS A 90 -1.05 13.23 -21.18
C HIS A 90 -0.44 14.57 -20.74
N ILE A 91 0.88 14.64 -20.59
CA ILE A 91 1.57 15.89 -20.20
C ILE A 91 1.62 16.91 -21.37
N ILE A 92 1.74 16.42 -22.59
CA ILE A 92 1.85 17.29 -23.78
C ILE A 92 0.49 17.75 -24.27
N PHE A 93 -0.50 16.88 -24.37
CA PHE A 93 -1.83 17.24 -24.87
C PHE A 93 -2.64 17.99 -23.82
N VAL A 94 -2.92 19.28 -24.09
CA VAL A 94 -3.61 20.20 -23.17
C VAL A 94 -4.97 19.66 -22.70
N LYS A 95 -5.73 18.95 -23.55
CA LYS A 95 -7.03 18.36 -23.17
C LYS A 95 -6.90 17.36 -22.00
N ASN A 96 -5.85 16.55 -22.02
CA ASN A 96 -5.65 15.50 -21.01
C ASN A 96 -4.81 15.99 -19.83
N PHE A 97 -4.11 17.13 -19.99
CA PHE A 97 -3.23 17.67 -18.95
C PHE A 97 -3.94 17.96 -17.63
N LEU A 98 -5.12 18.59 -17.69
CA LEU A 98 -5.87 18.92 -16.48
C LEU A 98 -6.34 17.68 -15.72
N ALA A 99 -6.86 16.69 -16.46
CA ALA A 99 -7.27 15.42 -15.88
C ALA A 99 -6.08 14.65 -15.27
N TYR A 100 -4.97 14.57 -16.00
CA TYR A 100 -3.74 13.94 -15.53
C TYR A 100 -3.16 14.65 -14.30
N ARG A 101 -3.15 15.98 -14.30
CA ARG A 101 -2.73 16.80 -13.16
C ARG A 101 -3.60 16.55 -11.93
N THR A 102 -4.93 16.55 -12.09
CA THR A 102 -5.88 16.31 -10.99
C THR A 102 -5.68 14.92 -10.39
N ARG A 103 -5.57 13.89 -11.24
CA ARG A 103 -5.27 12.52 -10.82
C ARG A 103 -3.96 12.44 -10.03
N THR A 104 -2.90 13.07 -10.54
CA THR A 104 -1.59 13.10 -9.87
C THR A 104 -1.66 13.76 -8.50
N LEU A 105 -2.43 14.84 -8.35
CA LEU A 105 -2.62 15.50 -7.06
C LEU A 105 -3.37 14.62 -6.07
N ILE A 106 -4.42 13.91 -6.50
CA ILE A 106 -5.16 12.97 -5.66
C ILE A 106 -4.24 11.83 -5.18
N GLU A 107 -3.51 11.19 -6.09
CA GLU A 107 -2.58 10.10 -5.76
C GLU A 107 -1.49 10.58 -4.78
N HIS A 108 -0.99 11.80 -4.96
CA HIS A 108 -0.01 12.38 -4.04
C HIS A 108 -0.61 12.65 -2.65
N GLN A 109 -1.82 13.21 -2.58
CA GLN A 109 -2.52 13.43 -1.31
C GLN A 109 -2.73 12.12 -0.55
N ILE A 110 -3.14 11.06 -1.24
CA ILE A 110 -3.30 9.72 -0.66
C ILE A 110 -1.96 9.23 -0.12
N SER A 111 -0.89 9.30 -0.91
CA SER A 111 0.45 8.89 -0.46
C SER A 111 0.94 9.66 0.78
N CYS A 112 0.65 10.98 0.85
CA CYS A 112 0.96 11.78 2.03
C CYS A 112 0.19 11.31 3.27
N LYS A 113 -1.08 10.93 3.12
CA LYS A 113 -1.90 10.41 4.21
C LYS A 113 -1.36 9.07 4.72
N HIS A 114 -0.96 8.16 3.82
CA HIS A 114 -0.29 6.91 4.19
C HIS A 114 0.98 7.18 5.01
N ILE A 115 1.88 8.03 4.51
CA ILE A 115 3.12 8.36 5.23
C ILE A 115 2.84 9.04 6.57
N SER A 116 1.81 9.89 6.66
CA SER A 116 1.39 10.48 7.93
C SER A 116 0.89 9.43 8.92
N SER A 117 0.11 8.45 8.46
CA SER A 117 -0.36 7.33 9.30
C SER A 117 0.81 6.50 9.82
N LEU A 118 1.83 6.23 8.99
CA LEU A 118 3.05 5.55 9.44
C LEU A 118 3.77 6.34 10.55
N ARG A 119 3.88 7.66 10.42
CA ARG A 119 4.51 8.52 11.42
C ARG A 119 3.71 8.57 12.73
N ASN A 120 2.39 8.71 12.63
CA ASN A 120 1.51 8.77 13.79
C ASN A 120 1.56 7.45 14.55
N PHE A 121 1.58 6.30 13.83
CA PHE A 121 1.69 4.99 14.46
C PHE A 121 2.90 4.86 15.38
N LEU A 122 4.04 5.46 15.07
CA LEU A 122 5.23 5.40 15.93
C LEU A 122 5.05 6.08 17.28
N GLN A 123 4.03 6.91 17.45
CA GLN A 123 3.66 7.53 18.72
C GLN A 123 2.82 6.57 19.61
N HIS A 124 2.32 5.47 19.04
CA HIS A 124 1.53 4.46 19.75
C HIS A 124 2.41 3.31 20.25
N LYS A 125 1.94 2.65 21.33
CA LYS A 125 2.62 1.49 21.92
C LYS A 125 2.28 0.17 21.20
N ASN A 126 1.48 0.21 20.14
CA ASN A 126 1.03 -0.96 19.40
C ASN A 126 2.14 -1.55 18.53
N ASP A 127 2.07 -2.86 18.28
CA ASP A 127 3.10 -3.59 17.52
C ASP A 127 2.80 -3.64 16.02
N PHE A 128 1.52 -3.45 15.65
CA PHE A 128 1.04 -3.58 14.29
C PHE A 128 0.22 -2.36 13.87
N LEU A 129 0.39 -1.99 12.61
CA LEU A 129 -0.34 -0.92 11.93
C LEU A 129 -1.18 -1.51 10.81
N LEU A 130 -2.49 -1.38 10.92
CA LEU A 130 -3.45 -1.66 9.86
C LEU A 130 -3.83 -0.35 9.17
N VAL A 131 -3.60 -0.26 7.87
CA VAL A 131 -4.03 0.88 7.05
C VAL A 131 -5.06 0.40 6.04
N ILE A 132 -6.17 1.12 5.92
CA ILE A 132 -7.26 0.79 5.01
C ILE A 132 -7.69 2.06 4.28
N GLU A 133 -7.79 1.99 2.94
CA GLU A 133 -8.39 3.06 2.13
C GLU A 133 -9.92 2.96 2.14
N SER A 134 -10.60 4.09 2.05
CA SER A 134 -12.07 4.18 2.12
C SER A 134 -12.81 3.49 0.98
N ASP A 135 -12.12 3.09 -0.08
CA ASP A 135 -12.69 2.30 -1.18
C ASP A 135 -12.54 0.78 -0.98
N SER A 136 -11.99 0.36 0.15
CA SER A 136 -12.01 -1.04 0.56
C SER A 136 -13.41 -1.43 1.09
N VAL A 137 -13.79 -2.68 0.82
CA VAL A 137 -15.04 -3.27 1.29
C VAL A 137 -14.74 -4.49 2.15
N LEU A 138 -15.18 -4.45 3.39
CA LEU A 138 -15.09 -5.57 4.32
C LEU A 138 -16.32 -6.46 4.13
N ILE A 139 -16.12 -7.67 3.58
CA ILE A 139 -17.19 -8.60 3.25
C ILE A 139 -17.63 -9.36 4.49
N ASN A 140 -16.68 -9.99 5.19
CA ASN A 140 -16.94 -10.81 6.37
C ASN A 140 -16.08 -10.35 7.56
N PRO A 141 -16.59 -9.48 8.45
CA PRO A 141 -15.82 -8.97 9.58
C PRO A 141 -15.29 -10.06 10.53
N SER A 142 -16.07 -11.12 10.77
CA SER A 142 -15.69 -12.18 11.71
C SER A 142 -14.55 -13.04 11.18
N SER A 143 -14.59 -13.39 9.90
CA SER A 143 -13.51 -14.12 9.23
C SER A 143 -12.26 -13.24 9.12
N PHE A 144 -12.42 -11.99 8.69
CA PHE A 144 -11.32 -11.03 8.58
C PHE A 144 -10.61 -10.79 9.93
N ARG A 145 -11.37 -10.80 11.04
CA ARG A 145 -10.77 -10.71 12.38
C ARG A 145 -9.82 -11.87 12.66
N LYS A 146 -10.20 -13.10 12.29
CA LYS A 146 -9.32 -14.29 12.41
C LYS A 146 -8.08 -14.14 11.54
N ASP A 147 -8.26 -13.68 10.31
CA ASP A 147 -7.15 -13.46 9.37
C ASP A 147 -6.18 -12.41 9.89
N LEU A 148 -6.66 -11.31 10.51
CA LEU A 148 -5.78 -10.33 11.14
C LEU A 148 -4.97 -10.92 12.30
N ILE A 149 -5.57 -11.77 13.13
CA ILE A 149 -4.85 -12.47 14.20
C ILE A 149 -3.77 -13.38 13.61
N ASN A 150 -4.11 -14.18 12.58
CA ASN A 150 -3.15 -15.04 11.88
C ASN A 150 -2.01 -14.21 11.26
N ALA A 151 -2.32 -13.09 10.60
CA ALA A 151 -1.32 -12.20 10.03
C ALA A 151 -0.35 -11.67 11.09
N THR A 152 -0.85 -11.24 12.26
CA THR A 152 0.03 -10.77 13.34
C THR A 152 0.93 -11.87 13.87
N GLN A 153 0.45 -13.12 13.93
CA GLN A 153 1.28 -14.27 14.32
C GLN A 153 2.40 -14.55 13.30
N LEU A 154 2.09 -14.50 12.01
CA LEU A 154 3.08 -14.66 10.94
C LEU A 154 4.16 -13.57 10.98
N MET A 155 3.79 -12.34 11.41
CA MET A 155 4.67 -11.17 11.43
C MET A 155 5.36 -10.94 12.79
N LYS A 156 5.21 -11.84 13.76
CA LYS A 156 5.62 -11.64 15.18
C LYS A 156 7.13 -11.55 15.38
N ASN A 157 7.93 -11.98 14.42
CA ASN A 157 9.38 -11.89 14.46
C ASN A 157 9.84 -10.43 14.20
N SER A 158 11.00 -10.06 14.72
CA SER A 158 11.62 -8.74 14.57
C SER A 158 11.94 -8.33 13.13
N THR A 159 11.84 -9.23 12.17
CA THR A 159 12.04 -8.98 10.74
C THR A 159 10.95 -8.06 10.20
N PRO A 160 11.28 -7.02 9.44
CA PRO A 160 10.30 -6.17 8.78
C PRO A 160 9.34 -6.98 7.91
N ALA A 161 8.05 -6.78 8.09
CA ALA A 161 7.02 -7.57 7.39
C ALA A 161 5.83 -6.72 6.95
N LEU A 162 5.32 -7.04 5.77
CA LEU A 162 4.15 -6.45 5.13
C LEU A 162 3.15 -7.56 4.76
N THR A 163 1.90 -7.39 5.13
CA THR A 163 0.80 -8.25 4.70
C THR A 163 -0.21 -7.44 3.90
N LEU A 164 -0.46 -7.85 2.66
CA LEU A 164 -1.55 -7.32 1.84
C LEU A 164 -2.84 -8.04 2.23
N LEU A 165 -3.87 -7.29 2.57
CA LEU A 165 -5.14 -7.80 3.10
C LEU A 165 -6.30 -7.68 2.11
N SER A 166 -6.15 -6.86 1.09
CA SER A 166 -7.14 -6.74 0.02
C SER A 166 -6.71 -7.51 -1.22
N GLU A 167 -7.68 -8.06 -1.95
CA GLU A 167 -7.43 -8.58 -3.28
C GLU A 167 -6.85 -7.49 -4.18
N GLY A 168 -5.63 -7.71 -4.65
CA GLY A 168 -4.99 -6.93 -5.71
C GLY A 168 -4.86 -7.75 -6.99
N PHE A 169 -3.96 -7.34 -7.88
CA PHE A 169 -3.54 -8.21 -8.98
C PHE A 169 -2.81 -9.42 -8.41
N PRO A 170 -3.10 -10.65 -8.87
CA PRO A 170 -2.39 -11.84 -8.43
C PRO A 170 -0.88 -11.69 -8.62
N HIS A 171 -0.09 -12.03 -7.60
CA HIS A 171 1.36 -11.89 -7.62
C HIS A 171 2.02 -12.80 -8.66
N ASP A 172 1.44 -13.97 -8.93
CA ASP A 172 1.85 -14.88 -10.00
C ASP A 172 1.81 -14.22 -11.38
N LYS A 173 0.81 -13.36 -11.66
CA LYS A 173 0.72 -12.61 -12.92
C LYS A 173 1.82 -11.56 -13.08
N ILE A 174 2.44 -11.14 -12.00
CA ILE A 174 3.60 -10.23 -12.04
C ILE A 174 4.93 -10.98 -11.82
N GLY A 175 4.91 -12.31 -11.82
CA GLY A 175 6.10 -13.15 -11.76
C GLY A 175 6.71 -13.28 -10.36
N ILE A 176 5.93 -13.11 -9.29
CA ILE A 176 6.37 -13.29 -7.91
C ILE A 176 5.87 -14.64 -7.40
N ASP A 177 6.80 -15.55 -7.19
CA ASP A 177 6.51 -16.84 -6.58
C ASP A 177 6.20 -16.70 -5.09
N GLY A 178 5.34 -17.60 -4.60
CA GLY A 178 4.99 -17.67 -3.19
C GLY A 178 4.74 -19.11 -2.73
N VAL A 179 4.77 -19.27 -1.41
CA VAL A 179 4.41 -20.52 -0.74
C VAL A 179 3.04 -20.33 -0.10
N ASP A 180 2.10 -21.17 -0.48
CA ASP A 180 0.74 -21.16 0.05
C ASP A 180 0.73 -21.71 1.49
N LEU A 181 0.32 -20.86 2.43
CA LEU A 181 0.15 -21.20 3.84
C LEU A 181 -1.32 -21.59 4.10
N LYS A 182 -1.79 -22.68 3.47
CA LYS A 182 -3.19 -23.12 3.43
C LYS A 182 -3.91 -23.11 4.78
N LYS A 183 -3.20 -23.42 5.88
CA LYS A 183 -3.80 -23.45 7.23
C LYS A 183 -4.28 -22.10 7.74
N VAL A 184 -3.76 -21.01 7.19
CA VAL A 184 -4.01 -19.63 7.64
C VAL A 184 -4.48 -18.69 6.53
N ASN A 185 -4.80 -19.19 5.33
CA ASN A 185 -5.27 -18.44 4.16
C ASN A 185 -4.30 -17.34 3.67
N PHE A 186 -2.99 -17.55 3.79
CA PHE A 186 -1.99 -16.61 3.32
C PHE A 186 -1.03 -17.26 2.33
N VAL A 187 -0.50 -16.45 1.42
CA VAL A 187 0.68 -16.76 0.64
C VAL A 187 1.84 -15.95 1.20
N GLN A 188 2.95 -16.62 1.48
CA GLN A 188 4.23 -15.98 1.76
C GLN A 188 5.00 -15.84 0.45
N HIS A 189 5.34 -14.61 0.08
CA HIS A 189 6.08 -14.32 -1.15
C HIS A 189 7.58 -14.42 -0.91
N LYS A 190 8.33 -14.95 -1.89
CA LYS A 190 9.80 -14.98 -1.86
C LYS A 190 10.40 -13.59 -1.81
N ILE A 191 9.70 -12.63 -2.41
CA ILE A 191 10.12 -11.23 -2.50
C ILE A 191 8.95 -10.36 -2.05
N ALA A 192 9.16 -9.53 -1.03
CA ALA A 192 8.15 -8.58 -0.60
C ALA A 192 7.89 -7.54 -1.70
N SER A 193 6.64 -7.33 -2.02
CA SER A 193 6.21 -6.33 -2.99
C SER A 193 4.82 -5.82 -2.65
N THR A 194 4.47 -4.66 -3.18
CA THR A 194 3.12 -4.13 -3.07
C THR A 194 2.45 -4.16 -4.43
N ASN A 195 1.19 -4.54 -4.42
CA ASN A 195 0.35 -4.54 -5.60
C ASN A 195 -1.04 -4.08 -5.17
N MET A 196 -1.23 -2.76 -5.13
CA MET A 196 -2.39 -2.08 -4.58
C MET A 196 -2.49 -2.13 -3.05
N LEU A 197 -2.10 -1.02 -2.42
CA LEU A 197 -2.12 -0.85 -0.97
C LEU A 197 -3.48 -0.29 -0.49
N SER A 198 -4.61 -0.92 -0.85
CA SER A 198 -5.92 -0.47 -0.35
C SER A 198 -6.21 -0.95 1.07
N ALA A 199 -5.71 -2.12 1.47
CA ALA A 199 -5.70 -2.58 2.85
C ALA A 199 -4.44 -3.41 3.12
N TYR A 200 -3.67 -3.04 4.14
CA TYR A 200 -2.41 -3.72 4.47
C TYR A 200 -2.06 -3.59 5.96
N LEU A 201 -1.30 -4.58 6.44
CA LEU A 201 -0.77 -4.64 7.79
C LEU A 201 0.76 -4.54 7.75
N LEU A 202 1.33 -3.74 8.64
CA LEU A 202 2.77 -3.62 8.86
C LEU A 202 3.10 -3.92 10.31
N ASN A 203 4.22 -4.59 10.58
CA ASN A 203 4.79 -4.59 11.91
C ASN A 203 5.63 -3.32 12.15
N LYS A 204 5.95 -3.02 13.40
CA LYS A 204 6.67 -1.81 13.79
C LYS A 204 8.05 -1.70 13.11
N ALA A 205 8.75 -2.83 12.94
CA ALA A 205 10.03 -2.87 12.24
C ALA A 205 9.89 -2.42 10.78
N ALA A 206 8.86 -2.87 10.07
CA ALA A 206 8.57 -2.45 8.70
C ALA A 206 8.28 -0.94 8.61
N VAL A 207 7.46 -0.41 9.51
CA VAL A 207 7.16 1.03 9.56
C VAL A 207 8.43 1.85 9.73
N LEU A 208 9.31 1.46 10.64
CA LEU A 208 10.58 2.15 10.88
C LEU A 208 11.47 2.13 9.63
N GLN A 209 11.62 0.98 8.97
CA GLN A 209 12.43 0.87 7.75
C GLN A 209 11.88 1.71 6.60
N ILE A 210 10.57 1.66 6.37
CA ILE A 210 9.91 2.46 5.32
C ILE A 210 10.13 3.96 5.59
N LEU A 211 9.94 4.43 6.82
CA LEU A 211 10.09 5.85 7.13
C LEU A 211 11.54 6.32 7.06
N ASN A 212 12.49 5.51 7.54
CA ASN A 212 13.91 5.86 7.50
C ASN A 212 14.42 5.96 6.06
N THR A 213 14.08 4.99 5.21
CA THR A 213 14.41 5.02 3.78
C THR A 213 13.70 6.16 3.06
N THR A 214 12.43 6.45 3.41
CA THR A 214 11.71 7.61 2.87
C THR A 214 12.39 8.93 3.21
N LYS A 215 12.95 9.08 4.43
CA LYS A 215 13.70 10.28 4.82
C LYS A 215 14.95 10.50 3.96
N SER A 216 15.63 9.43 3.54
CA SER A 216 16.81 9.53 2.69
C SER A 216 16.51 10.13 1.31
N TYR A 217 15.26 10.11 0.86
CA TYR A 217 14.82 10.75 -0.39
C TYR A 217 14.67 12.27 -0.28
N GLY A 218 14.97 12.85 0.87
CA GLY A 218 14.93 14.28 1.15
C GLY A 218 13.52 14.79 1.51
N LYS A 219 13.36 16.12 1.61
CA LYS A 219 12.08 16.77 1.96
C LYS A 219 10.96 16.54 0.92
N ARG A 220 11.27 15.92 -0.19
CA ARG A 220 10.31 15.65 -1.25
C ARG A 220 9.50 14.42 -0.84
N ILE A 221 8.29 14.66 -0.37
CA ILE A 221 7.28 13.65 -0.14
C ILE A 221 7.06 12.84 -1.44
N PRO A 222 6.73 11.54 -1.37
CA PRO A 222 6.63 10.69 -2.54
C PRO A 222 5.67 11.27 -3.57
N TYR A 223 6.18 11.65 -4.73
CA TYR A 223 5.38 12.05 -5.89
C TYR A 223 4.80 10.83 -6.62
N LEU A 224 5.01 9.65 -6.08
CA LEU A 224 4.52 8.39 -6.60
C LEU A 224 3.26 7.95 -5.86
N PRO A 225 2.38 7.17 -6.48
CA PRO A 225 1.40 6.39 -5.75
C PRO A 225 2.05 5.60 -4.63
N ILE A 226 1.34 5.36 -3.54
CA ILE A 226 1.93 4.76 -2.33
C ILE A 226 2.52 3.37 -2.58
N ASP A 227 1.88 2.54 -3.38
CA ASP A 227 2.35 1.23 -3.78
C ASP A 227 3.72 1.30 -4.50
N TRP A 228 3.87 2.20 -5.45
CA TRP A 228 5.13 2.44 -6.14
C TRP A 228 6.21 3.00 -5.22
N HIS A 229 5.80 3.86 -4.27
CA HIS A 229 6.73 4.40 -3.29
C HIS A 229 7.26 3.30 -2.37
N VAL A 230 6.39 2.43 -1.86
CA VAL A 230 6.79 1.30 -1.00
C VAL A 230 7.65 0.31 -1.80
N ASN A 231 7.30 -0.02 -3.04
CA ASN A 231 8.14 -0.87 -3.89
C ASN A 231 9.55 -0.28 -4.10
N ARG A 232 9.65 1.04 -4.29
CA ARG A 232 10.94 1.72 -4.33
C ARG A 232 11.74 1.53 -3.05
N VAL A 233 11.09 1.69 -1.89
CA VAL A 233 11.72 1.48 -0.58
C VAL A 233 12.21 0.04 -0.44
N LEU A 234 11.39 -0.95 -0.79
CA LEU A 234 11.76 -2.36 -0.74
C LEU A 234 12.97 -2.68 -1.63
N CYS A 235 13.04 -2.10 -2.83
CA CYS A 235 14.21 -2.24 -3.71
C CYS A 235 15.48 -1.64 -3.10
N ASP A 236 15.38 -0.50 -2.45
CA ASP A 236 16.53 0.17 -1.84
C ASP A 236 16.97 -0.60 -0.58
N LEU A 237 16.06 -1.08 0.26
CA LEU A 237 16.35 -1.93 1.42
C LEU A 237 17.01 -3.25 1.03
N ALA A 238 16.54 -3.90 -0.02
CA ALA A 238 17.13 -5.14 -0.52
C ALA A 238 18.58 -4.96 -0.98
N LYS A 239 18.94 -3.80 -1.56
CA LYS A 239 20.32 -3.45 -1.91
C LYS A 239 21.21 -3.32 -0.68
N ASP A 240 20.64 -2.81 0.41
CA ASP A 240 21.32 -2.64 1.68
C ASP A 240 21.36 -3.95 2.49
N GLY A 241 20.93 -5.08 1.89
CA GLY A 241 20.91 -6.39 2.51
C GLY A 241 19.81 -6.57 3.57
N ILE A 242 18.83 -5.66 3.62
CA ILE A 242 17.74 -5.73 4.59
C ILE A 242 16.62 -6.59 4.02
N SER A 243 16.39 -7.75 4.64
CA SER A 243 15.31 -8.65 4.30
C SER A 243 13.95 -8.09 4.75
N PHE A 244 12.95 -8.27 3.89
CA PHE A 244 11.57 -7.86 4.16
C PHE A 244 10.64 -9.03 3.84
N HIS A 245 9.77 -9.43 4.77
CA HIS A 245 8.81 -10.50 4.54
C HIS A 245 7.53 -9.95 3.92
N GLY A 246 7.06 -10.58 2.86
CA GLY A 246 5.81 -10.25 2.19
C GLY A 246 4.78 -11.36 2.31
N PHE A 247 3.56 -11.01 2.68
CA PHE A 247 2.41 -11.93 2.73
C PHE A 247 1.23 -11.33 1.98
N SER A 248 0.34 -12.18 1.46
CA SER A 248 -0.97 -11.76 0.95
C SER A 248 -2.09 -12.68 1.42
N LEU A 249 -3.20 -12.08 1.80
CA LEU A 249 -4.43 -12.78 2.19
C LEU A 249 -5.16 -13.29 0.96
N GLN A 250 -5.71 -14.51 1.05
CA GLN A 250 -6.44 -15.17 -0.04
C GLN A 250 -7.94 -15.34 0.23
N SER A 251 -8.43 -15.00 1.42
CA SER A 251 -9.83 -15.26 1.79
C SER A 251 -10.85 -14.42 1.01
N GLY A 252 -10.46 -13.31 0.40
CA GLY A 252 -11.39 -12.38 -0.23
C GLY A 252 -12.30 -11.62 0.75
N ASP A 253 -12.01 -11.66 2.04
CA ASP A 253 -12.81 -11.01 3.07
C ASP A 253 -12.67 -9.48 3.06
N MET A 254 -11.59 -8.98 2.48
CA MET A 254 -11.37 -7.57 2.18
C MET A 254 -11.10 -7.41 0.68
N ILE A 255 -11.89 -6.59 0.01
CA ILE A 255 -11.77 -6.37 -1.43
C ILE A 255 -11.64 -4.89 -1.77
N HIS A 256 -11.05 -4.58 -2.92
CA HIS A 256 -11.06 -3.24 -3.47
C HIS A 256 -12.39 -2.95 -4.18
N GLY A 257 -13.19 -2.06 -3.61
CA GLY A 257 -14.58 -1.86 -4.04
C GLY A 257 -14.74 -1.38 -5.48
N SER A 258 -13.81 -0.59 -6.02
CA SER A 258 -13.89 -0.12 -7.41
C SER A 258 -13.58 -1.22 -8.44
N PHE A 259 -12.77 -2.23 -8.09
CA PHE A 259 -12.51 -3.36 -9.00
C PHE A 259 -13.65 -4.38 -9.07
N LYS A 260 -14.38 -4.53 -7.98
CA LYS A 260 -15.52 -5.44 -7.91
C LYS A 260 -16.86 -4.74 -8.21
N GLY A 261 -16.84 -3.49 -8.69
CA GLY A 261 -18.02 -2.75 -9.10
C GLY A 261 -18.88 -2.19 -7.96
N HIS A 262 -18.43 -2.30 -6.70
CA HIS A 262 -19.16 -1.73 -5.55
C HIS A 262 -19.15 -0.20 -5.54
N TYR A 263 -18.12 0.40 -6.14
CA TYR A 263 -17.97 1.84 -6.24
C TYR A 263 -17.55 2.25 -7.65
N LYS A 264 -18.00 3.43 -8.10
CA LYS A 264 -17.45 4.04 -9.31
C LYS A 264 -15.98 4.41 -9.04
N SER A 265 -15.10 3.93 -9.90
CA SER A 265 -13.70 4.38 -9.88
C SER A 265 -13.65 5.88 -10.15
N TRP A 266 -12.78 6.59 -9.44
CA TRP A 266 -12.45 7.99 -9.73
C TRP A 266 -11.50 8.13 -10.94
N ARG A 267 -11.13 7.00 -11.54
CA ARG A 267 -10.24 6.91 -12.70
C ARG A 267 -11.01 7.09 -14.00
#